data_49fcf613e909eaf160c1bb0d98d185f5
#
_entry.id   49fcf613e909eaf160c1bb0d98d185f5
#
_cell.length_a   1.000
_cell.length_b   1.000
_cell.length_c   1.000
_cell.angle_alpha   90.00
_cell.angle_beta   90.00
_cell.angle_gamma   90.00
#
_symmetry.space_group_name_H-M   'P 1'
#
loop_
_entity.id
_entity.type
_entity.pdbx_description
1 polymer ?
#
loop_
_entity_poly.entity_id
_entity_poly.type
_entity_poly.pdbx_seq_one_letter_code
_entity_poly.pdbx_strand_id
1 'polypeptide(L)'
;FNKLTQGSTFVGNNASDNATFNGTMVISTVRKLGASECAGGCSNLGFPVVTYRVVLGNAQLYTSWLANPGSIASTGKVNNYKNDGGARAPSIETLMPAMLDGEEAYVAEGFMITPGISFPDLNTDTRVTTWAIF
;
A
#
# COMPACT_ATOMS: atom_id res chain seq x y z
N PHE A 1 -0.74 -13.92 -12.66
CA PHE A 1 -0.60 -12.45 -12.65
C PHE A 1 -0.87 -11.83 -14.01
N ASN A 2 -0.33 -12.41 -15.10
CA ASN A 2 -0.51 -11.87 -16.47
C ASN A 2 -1.97 -11.86 -16.99
N LYS A 3 -2.89 -12.61 -16.38
CA LYS A 3 -4.30 -12.64 -16.82
C LYS A 3 -5.16 -11.50 -16.26
N LEU A 4 -4.74 -10.87 -15.17
CA LEU A 4 -5.43 -9.70 -14.61
C LEU A 4 -5.09 -8.39 -15.34
N THR A 5 -4.11 -8.44 -16.25
CA THR A 5 -3.57 -7.28 -16.94
C THR A 5 -3.85 -7.26 -18.44
N GLN A 6 -4.83 -8.06 -18.95
CA GLN A 6 -5.23 -7.97 -20.34
C GLN A 6 -5.84 -6.60 -20.62
N GLY A 7 -4.99 -5.66 -21.03
CA GLY A 7 -5.31 -4.25 -21.31
C GLY A 7 -4.47 -3.24 -20.55
N SER A 8 -3.75 -3.63 -19.49
CA SER A 8 -2.79 -2.76 -18.79
C SER A 8 -1.46 -3.49 -18.68
N THR A 9 -0.43 -2.94 -19.27
CA THR A 9 0.92 -3.49 -19.22
C THR A 9 1.52 -3.17 -17.85
N PHE A 10 1.49 -4.12 -16.91
CA PHE A 10 2.34 -4.08 -15.72
C PHE A 10 3.74 -4.52 -16.14
N VAL A 11 4.56 -3.63 -16.63
CA VAL A 11 5.95 -3.92 -17.00
C VAL A 11 6.86 -2.94 -16.31
N GLY A 12 7.77 -3.51 -15.51
CA GLY A 12 9.04 -2.90 -15.14
C GLY A 12 9.04 -1.93 -13.96
N ASN A 13 10.04 -2.12 -13.10
CA ASN A 13 10.39 -1.27 -11.96
C ASN A 13 11.06 0.06 -12.37
N ASN A 14 10.86 0.57 -13.56
CA ASN A 14 11.51 1.79 -14.01
C ASN A 14 10.57 2.98 -13.78
N ALA A 15 11.02 3.93 -12.97
CA ALA A 15 10.31 5.17 -12.67
C ALA A 15 9.94 6.00 -13.93
N SER A 16 10.60 5.76 -15.07
CA SER A 16 10.30 6.40 -16.36
C SER A 16 9.04 5.83 -17.05
N ASP A 17 8.61 4.61 -16.72
CA ASP A 17 7.48 3.97 -17.38
C ASP A 17 6.15 4.20 -16.64
N ASN A 18 6.19 4.87 -15.48
CA ASN A 18 5.02 5.11 -14.63
C ASN A 18 3.88 5.87 -15.30
N ALA A 19 4.16 6.65 -16.34
CA ALA A 19 3.15 7.47 -17.02
C ALA A 19 2.22 6.67 -17.97
N THR A 20 2.58 5.42 -18.31
CA THR A 20 1.83 4.59 -19.25
C THR A 20 0.90 3.59 -18.59
N PHE A 21 0.95 3.45 -17.26
CA PHE A 21 0.12 2.49 -16.54
C PHE A 21 -1.21 3.10 -16.07
N ASN A 22 -2.29 2.42 -16.38
CA ASN A 22 -3.63 2.77 -15.91
C ASN A 22 -3.96 2.19 -14.52
N GLY A 23 -2.97 1.71 -13.79
CA GLY A 23 -3.18 1.09 -12.49
C GLY A 23 -1.97 1.17 -11.57
N THR A 24 -2.25 0.94 -10.30
CA THR A 24 -1.27 0.89 -9.22
C THR A 24 -1.56 -0.31 -8.34
N MET A 25 -0.53 -1.01 -7.91
CA MET A 25 -0.61 -2.00 -6.85
C MET A 25 0.35 -1.60 -5.73
N VAL A 26 -0.16 -1.55 -4.51
CA VAL A 26 0.63 -1.29 -3.30
C VAL A 26 0.64 -2.56 -2.46
N ILE A 27 1.82 -3.06 -2.12
CA ILE A 27 1.98 -4.20 -1.22
C ILE A 27 2.70 -3.68 0.01
N SER A 28 2.08 -3.85 1.17
CA SER A 28 2.61 -3.39 2.45
C SER A 28 2.71 -4.54 3.44
N THR A 29 3.77 -4.56 4.25
CA THR A 29 3.86 -5.37 5.46
C THR A 29 3.54 -4.48 6.65
N VAL A 30 2.59 -4.88 7.46
CA VAL A 30 2.20 -4.21 8.69
C VAL A 30 2.62 -5.07 9.87
N ARG A 31 3.24 -4.48 10.88
CA ARG A 31 3.62 -5.17 12.12
C ARG A 31 3.09 -4.39 13.32
N LYS A 32 2.51 -5.07 14.30
CA LYS A 32 2.18 -4.46 15.59
C LYS A 32 3.41 -4.40 16.47
N LEU A 33 3.79 -3.21 16.90
CA LEU A 33 5.00 -3.02 17.69
C LEU A 33 4.74 -3.31 19.17
N GLY A 34 5.40 -4.35 19.67
CA GLY A 34 5.39 -4.70 21.08
C GLY A 34 6.57 -4.10 21.86
N ALA A 35 6.57 -4.35 23.17
CA ALA A 35 7.62 -3.83 24.08
C ALA A 35 9.03 -4.36 23.73
N SER A 36 9.14 -5.59 23.23
CA SER A 36 10.42 -6.18 22.82
C SER A 36 11.07 -5.44 21.65
N GLU A 37 10.27 -4.93 20.72
CA GLU A 37 10.75 -4.22 19.54
C GLU A 37 11.05 -2.75 19.83
N CYS A 38 10.44 -2.23 20.88
CA CYS A 38 10.58 -0.87 21.36
C CYS A 38 11.46 -0.78 22.64
N ALA A 39 12.36 -1.74 22.87
CA ALA A 39 13.31 -1.70 23.97
C ALA A 39 14.17 -0.42 23.87
N GLY A 40 13.95 0.53 24.76
CA GLY A 40 14.53 1.87 24.68
C GLY A 40 13.53 2.97 24.32
N GLY A 41 12.28 2.61 24.08
CA GLY A 41 11.17 3.52 23.78
C GLY A 41 10.98 3.77 22.29
N CYS A 42 9.74 3.80 21.85
CA CYS A 42 9.36 4.26 20.52
C CYS A 42 7.96 4.89 20.55
N SER A 43 7.73 5.86 19.67
CA SER A 43 6.45 6.58 19.61
C SER A 43 5.29 5.71 19.15
N ASN A 44 5.59 4.63 18.42
CA ASN A 44 4.60 3.74 17.83
C ASN A 44 4.40 2.44 18.62
N LEU A 45 4.82 2.37 19.90
CA LEU A 45 4.57 1.23 20.77
C LEU A 45 3.07 0.94 20.85
N GLY A 46 2.69 -0.33 20.65
CA GLY A 46 1.31 -0.81 20.68
C GLY A 46 0.51 -0.56 19.41
N PHE A 47 1.04 0.18 18.44
CA PHE A 47 0.36 0.44 17.17
C PHE A 47 0.82 -0.50 16.05
N PRO A 48 -0.11 -0.90 15.16
CA PRO A 48 0.27 -1.48 13.87
C PRO A 48 0.93 -0.39 13.01
N VAL A 49 2.08 -0.73 12.41
CA VAL A 49 2.84 0.18 11.56
C VAL A 49 3.24 -0.50 10.26
N VAL A 50 3.29 0.25 9.18
CA VAL A 50 3.87 -0.21 7.92
C VAL A 50 5.38 -0.26 8.07
N THR A 51 5.97 -1.45 7.95
CA THR A 51 7.42 -1.69 8.04
C THR A 51 8.08 -1.79 6.68
N TYR A 52 7.28 -2.18 5.67
CA TYR A 52 7.74 -2.37 4.31
C TYR A 52 6.61 -2.01 3.32
N ARG A 53 6.96 -1.40 2.19
CA ARG A 53 6.02 -1.08 1.12
C ARG A 53 6.69 -1.09 -0.24
N VAL A 54 6.05 -1.73 -1.20
CA VAL A 54 6.39 -1.66 -2.62
C VAL A 54 5.18 -1.13 -3.38
N VAL A 55 5.44 -0.23 -4.32
CA VAL A 55 4.45 0.30 -5.24
C VAL A 55 4.83 -0.15 -6.65
N LEU A 56 3.88 -0.79 -7.33
CA LEU A 56 4.02 -1.26 -8.70
C LEU A 56 3.04 -0.50 -9.58
N GLY A 57 3.46 -0.16 -10.79
CA GLY A 57 2.65 0.63 -11.72
C GLY A 57 2.77 2.14 -11.46
N ASN A 58 1.73 2.91 -11.79
CA ASN A 58 1.75 4.36 -11.68
C ASN A 58 1.42 4.84 -10.25
N ALA A 59 2.47 5.13 -9.49
CA ALA A 59 2.35 5.59 -8.10
C ALA A 59 1.56 6.90 -7.92
N GLN A 60 1.37 7.68 -8.97
CA GLN A 60 0.63 8.95 -8.92
C GLN A 60 -0.89 8.76 -8.95
N LEU A 61 -1.35 7.59 -9.41
CA LEU A 61 -2.79 7.31 -9.54
C LEU A 61 -3.47 6.94 -8.22
N TYR A 62 -2.70 6.51 -7.23
CA TYR A 62 -3.27 5.96 -6.01
C TYR A 62 -2.42 6.29 -4.77
N THR A 63 -3.07 6.80 -3.75
CA THR A 63 -2.49 6.95 -2.42
C THR A 63 -3.04 5.84 -1.51
N SER A 64 -2.14 5.09 -0.88
CA SER A 64 -2.52 4.04 0.06
C SER A 64 -3.40 4.60 1.19
N TRP A 65 -4.53 3.93 1.45
CA TRP A 65 -5.42 4.25 2.57
C TRP A 65 -4.86 3.76 3.91
N LEU A 66 -3.93 2.83 3.87
CA LEU A 66 -3.41 2.13 5.04
C LEU A 66 -2.58 3.04 5.94
N ALA A 67 -1.63 3.77 5.34
CA ALA A 67 -0.68 4.65 6.04
C ALA A 67 0.07 5.51 5.02
N ASN A 68 0.69 6.59 5.47
CA ASN A 68 1.55 7.45 4.66
C ASN A 68 2.92 7.65 5.33
N PRO A 69 3.83 6.65 5.28
CA PRO A 69 5.16 6.75 5.85
C PRO A 69 5.94 7.93 5.27
N GLY A 70 6.66 8.66 6.12
CA GLY A 70 7.43 9.85 5.72
C GLY A 70 8.62 9.53 4.80
N SER A 71 9.18 8.30 4.89
CA SER A 71 10.31 7.91 4.05
C SER A 71 10.36 6.40 3.85
N ILE A 72 10.51 5.98 2.58
CA ILE A 72 10.66 4.58 2.18
C ILE A 72 11.96 4.45 1.40
N ALA A 73 12.81 3.52 1.81
CA ALA A 73 14.05 3.21 1.09
C ALA A 73 13.74 2.57 -0.29
N SER A 74 14.69 2.61 -1.22
CA SER A 74 14.57 1.97 -2.54
C SER A 74 14.33 0.45 -2.46
N THR A 75 14.67 -0.17 -1.35
CA THR A 75 14.38 -1.58 -1.06
C THR A 75 12.93 -1.83 -0.65
N GLY A 76 12.13 -0.79 -0.41
CA GLY A 76 10.77 -0.86 0.14
C GLY A 76 10.69 -0.76 1.65
N LYS A 77 11.81 -0.78 2.38
CA LYS A 77 11.81 -0.65 3.84
C LYS A 77 11.38 0.76 4.25
N VAL A 78 10.45 0.86 5.18
CA VAL A 78 10.05 2.14 5.79
C VAL A 78 11.12 2.56 6.78
N ASN A 79 11.68 3.76 6.57
CA ASN A 79 12.68 4.30 7.47
C ASN A 79 12.00 4.81 8.75
N ASN A 80 12.69 4.57 9.90
CA ASN A 80 12.24 5.05 11.20
C ASN A 80 10.77 4.71 11.56
N TYR A 81 10.23 3.60 11.04
CA TYR A 81 8.83 3.20 11.26
C TYR A 81 8.43 3.13 12.75
N LYS A 82 9.41 2.94 13.65
CA LYS A 82 9.19 2.91 15.11
C LYS A 82 8.76 4.27 15.68
N ASN A 83 9.15 5.37 15.03
CA ASN A 83 8.88 6.72 15.50
C ASN A 83 8.16 7.60 14.47
N ASP A 84 7.94 7.10 13.28
CA ASP A 84 7.20 7.80 12.23
C ASP A 84 5.69 7.62 12.44
N GLY A 85 5.01 8.69 12.86
CA GLY A 85 3.56 8.69 13.03
C GLY A 85 2.80 8.44 11.71
N GLY A 86 3.38 8.80 10.56
CA GLY A 86 2.82 8.53 9.25
C GLY A 86 2.85 7.04 8.87
N ALA A 87 3.70 6.24 9.53
CA ALA A 87 3.74 4.80 9.33
C ALA A 87 2.63 4.04 10.07
N ARG A 88 1.90 4.68 10.99
CA ARG A 88 0.78 4.03 11.71
C ARG A 88 -0.33 3.63 10.76
N ALA A 89 -0.85 2.42 10.96
CA ALA A 89 -1.93 1.82 10.17
C ALA A 89 -3.16 1.48 11.05
N PRO A 90 -3.84 2.47 11.63
CA PRO A 90 -4.92 2.24 12.60
C PRO A 90 -6.12 1.50 11.99
N SER A 91 -6.33 1.61 10.69
CA SER A 91 -7.37 0.86 9.98
C SER A 91 -7.21 -0.65 10.08
N ILE A 92 -5.99 -1.15 10.28
CA ILE A 92 -5.73 -2.58 10.49
C ILE A 92 -6.33 -3.06 11.81
N GLU A 93 -6.32 -2.26 12.86
CA GLU A 93 -6.94 -2.63 14.15
C GLU A 93 -8.44 -2.87 14.02
N THR A 94 -9.10 -2.17 13.12
CA THR A 94 -10.53 -2.37 12.84
C THR A 94 -10.78 -3.67 12.04
N LEU A 95 -9.87 -4.00 11.12
CA LEU A 95 -10.00 -5.16 10.23
C LEU A 95 -9.44 -6.44 10.87
N MET A 96 -8.44 -6.30 11.74
CA MET A 96 -7.77 -7.37 12.48
C MET A 96 -7.63 -7.01 13.97
N PRO A 97 -8.73 -6.96 14.72
CA PRO A 97 -8.72 -6.47 16.11
C PRO A 97 -7.91 -7.35 17.08
N ALA A 98 -7.61 -8.59 16.70
CA ALA A 98 -6.85 -9.54 17.52
C ALA A 98 -5.34 -9.59 17.18
N MET A 99 -4.82 -8.64 16.40
CA MET A 99 -3.40 -8.64 16.07
C MET A 99 -2.53 -8.50 17.32
N LEU A 100 -1.65 -9.47 17.54
CA LEU A 100 -0.77 -9.55 18.71
C LEU A 100 0.52 -8.74 18.49
N ASP A 101 1.18 -8.37 19.60
CA ASP A 101 2.49 -7.71 19.55
C ASP A 101 3.51 -8.58 18.80
N GLY A 102 4.22 -7.98 17.85
CA GLY A 102 5.17 -8.65 16.98
C GLY A 102 4.57 -9.39 15.79
N GLU A 103 3.24 -9.52 15.72
CA GLU A 103 2.55 -10.14 14.60
C GLU A 103 2.64 -9.29 13.34
N GLU A 104 2.67 -9.94 12.18
CA GLU A 104 2.72 -9.32 10.87
C GLU A 104 1.50 -9.67 10.04
N ALA A 105 1.04 -8.70 9.26
CA ALA A 105 0.02 -8.87 8.23
C ALA A 105 0.55 -8.30 6.90
N TYR A 106 0.13 -8.92 5.81
CA TYR A 106 0.42 -8.44 4.46
C TYR A 106 -0.84 -7.83 3.87
N VAL A 107 -0.72 -6.61 3.35
CA VAL A 107 -1.84 -5.88 2.75
C VAL A 107 -1.51 -5.60 1.29
N ALA A 108 -2.37 -6.06 0.41
CA ALA A 108 -2.32 -5.72 -1.01
C ALA A 108 -3.47 -4.77 -1.34
N GLU A 109 -3.17 -3.63 -1.97
CA GLU A 109 -4.11 -2.63 -2.43
C GLU A 109 -3.97 -2.51 -3.94
N GLY A 110 -5.08 -2.57 -4.67
CA GLY A 110 -5.10 -2.43 -6.12
C GLY A 110 -5.98 -1.25 -6.53
N PHE A 111 -5.50 -0.47 -7.48
CA PHE A 111 -6.23 0.61 -8.12
C PHE A 111 -6.08 0.49 -9.63
N MET A 112 -7.17 0.67 -10.37
CA MET A 112 -7.17 0.65 -11.83
C MET A 112 -8.16 1.68 -12.35
N ILE A 113 -7.75 2.39 -13.40
CA ILE A 113 -8.63 3.17 -14.25
C ILE A 113 -8.94 2.32 -15.47
N THR A 114 -10.19 1.93 -15.64
CA THR A 114 -10.65 1.27 -16.87
C THR A 114 -11.15 2.35 -17.82
N PRO A 115 -10.75 2.33 -19.11
CA PRO A 115 -11.37 3.21 -20.08
C PRO A 115 -12.87 2.96 -20.09
N GLY A 116 -13.64 4.02 -19.88
CA GLY A 116 -15.09 3.95 -19.93
C GLY A 116 -15.56 3.51 -21.30
N ILE A 117 -16.68 2.81 -21.36
CA ILE A 117 -17.39 2.59 -22.62
C ILE A 117 -17.89 3.96 -23.06
N SER A 118 -17.30 4.50 -24.11
CA SER A 118 -17.66 5.81 -24.65
C SER A 118 -19.02 5.67 -25.36
N PHE A 119 -20.09 6.04 -24.65
CA PHE A 119 -21.33 6.44 -25.29
C PHE A 119 -21.28 7.95 -25.56
N PRO A 120 -21.95 8.48 -26.58
CA PRO A 120 -21.82 9.87 -27.01
C PRO A 120 -22.01 10.91 -25.90
N ASP A 121 -22.61 10.56 -24.77
CA ASP A 121 -22.90 11.48 -23.66
C ASP A 121 -22.38 11.03 -22.27
N LEU A 122 -21.66 9.90 -22.16
CA LEU A 122 -21.10 9.39 -20.91
C LEU A 122 -19.62 9.02 -21.09
N ASN A 123 -18.76 10.00 -20.87
CA ASN A 123 -17.31 9.79 -20.80
C ASN A 123 -16.91 9.65 -19.31
N THR A 124 -17.14 8.47 -18.70
CA THR A 124 -16.79 8.22 -17.32
C THR A 124 -15.74 7.13 -17.22
N ASP A 125 -14.50 7.53 -16.92
CA ASP A 125 -13.49 6.58 -16.47
C ASP A 125 -13.96 5.89 -15.19
N THR A 126 -14.06 4.57 -15.24
CA THR A 126 -14.43 3.79 -14.06
C THR A 126 -13.19 3.52 -13.23
N ARG A 127 -13.21 3.97 -11.98
CA ARG A 127 -12.16 3.70 -11.00
C ARG A 127 -12.52 2.47 -10.18
N VAL A 128 -11.65 1.49 -10.19
CA VAL A 128 -11.82 0.26 -9.40
C VAL A 128 -10.73 0.22 -8.33
N THR A 129 -11.13 0.09 -7.06
CA THR A 129 -10.23 -0.10 -5.94
C THR A 129 -10.54 -1.43 -5.27
N THR A 130 -9.51 -2.20 -4.97
CA THR A 130 -9.62 -3.47 -4.24
C THR A 130 -8.50 -3.60 -3.23
N TRP A 131 -8.73 -4.40 -2.19
CA TRP A 131 -7.70 -4.71 -1.21
C TRP A 131 -7.89 -6.14 -0.65
N ALA A 132 -6.81 -6.70 -0.15
CA ALA A 132 -6.81 -7.99 0.55
C ALA A 132 -5.77 -7.96 1.68
N ILE A 133 -6.05 -8.69 2.77
CA ILE A 133 -5.17 -8.88 3.92
C ILE A 133 -4.90 -10.38 4.06
N PHE A 134 -3.65 -10.74 4.33
CA PHE A 134 -3.18 -12.12 4.49
C PHE A 134 -2.43 -12.30 5.79
#